data_7e964e6e94c74cb16dad87c5c20540db
#
_entry.id   7e964e6e94c74cb16dad87c5c20540db
#
_cell.length_a   1.000
_cell.length_b   1.000
_cell.length_c   1.000
_cell.angle_alpha   90.00
_cell.angle_beta   90.00
_cell.angle_gamma   90.00
#
_symmetry.space_group_name_H-M   'P 1'
#
loop_
_entity.id
_entity.type
_entity.pdbx_description
1 polymer ?
#
loop_
_entity_poly.entity_id
_entity_poly.type
_entity_poly.pdbx_seq_one_letter_code
_entity_poly.pdbx_strand_id
1 'polypeptide(L)'
;MLRSFARELQNLGNQYHAERAASMNGLVDVGLQGDLMDTVISLRSMGCLWLNPPYGDLLADHAGYESYQGKGRRRLEKLFYQRTVGSLQYGGVLVLIVPDYALDKELTGWLVNHFTDLRVFRAAVDDFQQVVILGRRVRRREAERSQEAKAMRAQLLRVGSKEVTPEVIPEVWPFEPYVVPAAQGELRHFYRVSLDA
;
A
#
# COMPACT_ATOMS: atom_id res chain seq x y z
N MET A 1 6.93 13.73 -15.23
CA MET A 1 8.08 13.97 -14.35
C MET A 1 8.69 12.69 -13.74
N LEU A 2 7.96 11.58 -13.58
CA LEU A 2 8.51 10.30 -13.08
C LEU A 2 9.49 9.59 -14.04
N ARG A 3 9.43 9.86 -15.33
CA ARG A 3 10.30 9.19 -16.34
C ARG A 3 11.77 9.63 -16.36
N SER A 4 12.16 10.75 -15.78
CA SER A 4 13.55 11.23 -15.84
C SER A 4 14.50 10.59 -14.83
N PHE A 5 13.97 9.96 -13.78
CA PHE A 5 14.75 9.27 -12.75
C PHE A 5 14.77 7.75 -12.88
N ALA A 6 14.06 7.18 -13.86
CA ALA A 6 13.67 5.76 -13.87
C ALA A 6 14.33 4.91 -14.95
N ARG A 7 15.52 5.25 -15.44
CA ARG A 7 16.20 4.38 -16.43
C ARG A 7 16.60 3.00 -15.87
N GLU A 8 16.49 2.80 -14.55
CA GLU A 8 16.83 1.54 -13.87
C GLU A 8 15.68 0.96 -13.05
N LEU A 9 14.46 1.53 -13.11
CA LEU A 9 13.30 1.04 -12.36
C LEU A 9 12.33 0.33 -13.31
N GLN A 10 12.05 -0.93 -13.02
CA GLN A 10 10.93 -1.63 -13.63
C GLN A 10 9.65 -1.28 -12.89
N ASN A 11 8.68 -0.69 -13.62
CA ASN A 11 7.39 -0.30 -13.09
C ASN A 11 6.34 -1.35 -13.45
N LEU A 12 5.65 -1.88 -12.44
CA LEU A 12 4.61 -2.88 -12.58
C LEU A 12 3.28 -2.29 -12.11
N GLY A 13 2.21 -2.53 -12.85
CA GLY A 13 0.88 -2.03 -12.53
C GLY A 13 -0.19 -3.10 -12.60
N ASN A 14 -1.16 -3.06 -11.69
CA ASN A 14 -2.37 -3.86 -11.76
C ASN A 14 -3.60 -2.96 -11.66
N GLN A 15 -4.57 -3.15 -12.54
CA GLN A 15 -5.81 -2.39 -12.59
C GLN A 15 -7.00 -3.28 -12.95
N TYR A 16 -8.08 -3.16 -12.17
CA TYR A 16 -9.30 -3.92 -12.40
C TYR A 16 -10.07 -3.45 -13.63
N HIS A 17 -10.30 -2.14 -13.74
CA HIS A 17 -11.08 -1.55 -14.83
C HIS A 17 -10.28 -1.50 -16.14
N ALA A 18 -10.88 -1.97 -17.22
CA ALA A 18 -10.25 -2.05 -18.55
C ALA A 18 -9.75 -0.69 -19.05
N GLU A 19 -10.54 0.38 -18.93
CA GLU A 19 -10.16 1.72 -19.36
C GLU A 19 -8.94 2.27 -18.60
N ARG A 20 -8.90 2.06 -17.27
CA ARG A 20 -7.75 2.44 -16.45
C ARG A 20 -6.53 1.56 -16.72
N ALA A 21 -6.74 0.28 -17.03
CA ALA A 21 -5.67 -0.61 -17.44
C ALA A 21 -5.09 -0.19 -18.80
N ALA A 22 -5.93 0.21 -19.74
CA ALA A 22 -5.50 0.75 -21.03
C ALA A 22 -4.67 2.04 -20.86
N SER A 23 -5.02 2.91 -19.91
CA SER A 23 -4.26 4.14 -19.64
C SER A 23 -2.90 3.90 -18.96
N MET A 24 -2.64 2.69 -18.45
CA MET A 24 -1.30 2.30 -17.98
C MET A 24 -0.30 2.05 -19.13
N ASN A 25 -0.79 1.83 -20.35
CA ASN A 25 0.07 1.57 -21.51
C ASN A 25 1.07 2.71 -21.70
N GLY A 26 2.34 2.35 -21.73
CA GLY A 26 3.45 3.29 -21.82
C GLY A 26 3.78 4.09 -20.55
N LEU A 27 3.03 3.88 -19.45
CA LEU A 27 3.35 4.43 -18.12
C LEU A 27 4.07 3.41 -17.25
N VAL A 28 3.75 2.12 -17.41
CA VAL A 28 4.38 1.01 -16.69
C VAL A 28 5.03 0.04 -17.69
N ASP A 29 6.04 -0.71 -17.23
CA ASP A 29 6.75 -1.69 -18.06
C ASP A 29 5.93 -2.97 -18.23
N VAL A 30 5.21 -3.38 -17.17
CA VAL A 30 4.29 -4.52 -17.20
C VAL A 30 2.98 -4.13 -16.55
N GLY A 31 1.89 -4.13 -17.31
CA GLY A 31 0.53 -3.86 -16.85
C GLY A 31 -0.31 -5.13 -16.83
N LEU A 32 -1.02 -5.40 -15.73
CA LEU A 32 -2.01 -6.46 -15.64
C LEU A 32 -3.40 -5.84 -15.50
N GLN A 33 -4.35 -6.34 -16.30
CA GLN A 33 -5.76 -6.06 -16.11
C GLN A 33 -6.40 -7.23 -15.37
N GLY A 34 -6.99 -6.97 -14.21
CA GLY A 34 -7.74 -7.96 -13.47
C GLY A 34 -7.81 -7.72 -11.98
N ASP A 35 -8.47 -8.64 -11.28
CA ASP A 35 -8.52 -8.61 -9.82
C ASP A 35 -7.13 -8.87 -9.25
N LEU A 36 -6.73 -8.05 -8.28
CA LEU A 36 -5.48 -8.24 -7.56
C LEU A 36 -5.44 -9.58 -6.82
N MET A 37 -6.61 -10.11 -6.43
CA MET A 37 -6.68 -11.40 -5.74
C MET A 37 -6.25 -12.56 -6.63
N ASP A 38 -6.43 -12.45 -7.93
CA ASP A 38 -5.99 -13.41 -8.94
C ASP A 38 -4.53 -13.22 -9.36
N THR A 39 -3.86 -12.18 -8.84
CA THR A 39 -2.50 -11.85 -9.23
C THR A 39 -1.48 -12.55 -8.33
N VAL A 40 -0.52 -13.23 -8.95
CA VAL A 40 0.63 -13.83 -8.26
C VAL A 40 1.81 -12.86 -8.34
N ILE A 41 2.34 -12.49 -7.18
CA ILE A 41 3.46 -11.56 -7.06
C ILE A 41 4.56 -12.21 -6.22
N SER A 42 5.80 -12.18 -6.71
CA SER A 42 6.95 -12.68 -5.97
C SER A 42 7.12 -11.96 -4.62
N LEU A 43 7.39 -12.72 -3.57
CA LEU A 43 7.65 -12.15 -2.25
C LEU A 43 8.96 -11.37 -2.23
N ARG A 44 8.97 -10.21 -1.58
CA ARG A 44 10.18 -9.37 -1.35
C ARG A 44 10.94 -9.00 -2.62
N SER A 45 10.23 -8.85 -3.74
CA SER A 45 10.80 -8.52 -5.04
C SER A 45 10.66 -7.05 -5.41
N MET A 46 9.86 -6.27 -4.64
CA MET A 46 9.56 -4.88 -4.94
C MET A 46 10.31 -3.93 -3.99
N GLY A 47 10.95 -2.90 -4.54
CA GLY A 47 11.58 -1.82 -3.75
C GLY A 47 10.58 -0.74 -3.32
N CYS A 48 9.48 -0.58 -4.05
CA CYS A 48 8.40 0.35 -3.73
C CYS A 48 7.04 -0.31 -3.94
N LEU A 49 6.10 -0.04 -3.04
CA LEU A 49 4.70 -0.41 -3.15
C LEU A 49 3.84 0.85 -3.09
N TRP A 50 3.28 1.25 -4.24
CA TRP A 50 2.25 2.27 -4.32
C TRP A 50 0.89 1.59 -4.30
N LEU A 51 0.18 1.72 -3.19
CA LEU A 51 -1.10 1.04 -2.97
C LEU A 51 -2.22 2.05 -2.78
N ASN A 52 -3.10 2.14 -3.77
CA ASN A 52 -4.36 2.87 -3.72
C ASN A 52 -5.50 1.88 -3.99
N PRO A 53 -5.94 1.13 -2.96
CA PRO A 53 -6.95 0.09 -3.12
C PRO A 53 -8.35 0.68 -3.35
N PRO A 54 -9.29 -0.10 -3.86
CA PRO A 54 -10.70 0.27 -3.81
C PRO A 54 -11.14 0.39 -2.34
N TYR A 55 -12.12 1.28 -2.09
CA TYR A 55 -12.64 1.54 -0.75
C TYR A 55 -13.98 0.86 -0.55
N GLY A 56 -14.22 0.37 0.65
CA GLY A 56 -15.52 -0.16 1.03
C GLY A 56 -15.48 -1.55 1.65
N ASP A 57 -16.67 -2.02 1.99
CA ASP A 57 -16.84 -3.34 2.57
C ASP A 57 -16.88 -4.41 1.46
N LEU A 58 -16.32 -5.58 1.74
CA LEU A 58 -16.47 -6.76 0.91
C LEU A 58 -17.94 -7.17 0.90
N LEU A 59 -18.53 -7.21 -0.29
CA LEU A 59 -19.83 -7.87 -0.49
C LEU A 59 -19.63 -9.38 -0.34
N ALA A 60 -20.60 -10.04 0.30
CA ALA A 60 -20.52 -11.46 0.66
C ALA A 60 -20.34 -12.41 -0.55
N ASP A 61 -20.58 -11.93 -1.77
CA ASP A 61 -20.66 -12.74 -2.99
C ASP A 61 -19.36 -12.82 -3.81
N HIS A 62 -18.26 -12.23 -3.33
CA HIS A 62 -16.99 -12.33 -4.05
C HIS A 62 -16.23 -13.58 -3.59
N ALA A 63 -16.48 -14.70 -4.27
CA ALA A 63 -15.62 -15.89 -4.19
C ALA A 63 -14.18 -15.48 -4.53
N GLY A 64 -13.22 -15.79 -3.69
CA GLY A 64 -11.81 -15.36 -3.83
C GLY A 64 -11.29 -14.54 -2.65
N TYR A 65 -12.16 -13.98 -1.85
CA TYR A 65 -11.80 -13.21 -0.66
C TYR A 65 -11.76 -14.04 0.63
N GLU A 66 -11.76 -15.38 0.51
CA GLU A 66 -11.74 -16.30 1.65
C GLU A 66 -10.43 -16.26 2.45
N SER A 67 -9.36 -15.73 1.86
CA SER A 67 -8.04 -15.66 2.49
C SER A 67 -7.87 -14.52 3.50
N TYR A 68 -8.91 -13.70 3.75
CA TYR A 68 -8.82 -12.63 4.74
C TYR A 68 -8.70 -13.20 6.17
N GLN A 69 -7.57 -12.98 6.81
CA GLN A 69 -7.27 -13.46 8.17
C GLN A 69 -7.45 -12.40 9.27
N GLY A 70 -8.07 -11.26 8.96
CA GLY A 70 -8.30 -10.17 9.91
C GLY A 70 -9.49 -10.39 10.83
N LYS A 71 -9.47 -9.74 12.00
CA LYS A 71 -10.61 -9.64 12.91
C LYS A 71 -11.39 -8.35 12.62
N GLY A 72 -12.67 -8.43 12.40
CA GLY A 72 -13.52 -7.25 12.17
C GLY A 72 -14.14 -7.18 10.79
N ARG A 73 -14.57 -5.98 10.35
CA ARG A 73 -15.14 -5.80 9.01
C ARG A 73 -14.13 -6.14 7.93
N ARG A 74 -14.54 -6.98 7.00
CA ARG A 74 -13.76 -7.30 5.80
C ARG A 74 -13.78 -6.10 4.87
N ARG A 75 -12.74 -5.27 4.92
CA ARG A 75 -12.58 -4.09 4.07
C ARG A 75 -11.59 -4.35 2.97
N LEU A 76 -11.89 -3.86 1.78
CA LEU A 76 -11.03 -4.00 0.60
C LEU A 76 -9.63 -3.42 0.84
N GLU A 77 -9.53 -2.27 1.51
CA GLU A 77 -8.27 -1.62 1.84
C GLU A 77 -7.33 -2.55 2.61
N LYS A 78 -7.86 -3.26 3.61
CA LYS A 78 -7.08 -4.20 4.44
C LYS A 78 -6.68 -5.45 3.66
N LEU A 79 -7.60 -5.98 2.86
CA LEU A 79 -7.34 -7.16 2.05
C LEU A 79 -6.23 -6.91 1.03
N PHE A 80 -6.31 -5.79 0.32
CA PHE A 80 -5.30 -5.39 -0.66
C PHE A 80 -3.94 -5.16 0.02
N TYR A 81 -3.93 -4.53 1.19
CA TYR A 81 -2.71 -4.40 1.98
C TYR A 81 -2.10 -5.76 2.34
N GLN A 82 -2.88 -6.69 2.88
CA GLN A 82 -2.39 -8.02 3.24
C GLN A 82 -1.87 -8.79 2.02
N ARG A 83 -2.55 -8.66 0.88
CA ARG A 83 -2.19 -9.34 -0.37
C ARG A 83 -0.85 -8.83 -0.91
N THR A 84 -0.58 -7.54 -0.80
CA THR A 84 0.56 -6.90 -1.48
C THR A 84 1.75 -6.64 -0.58
N VAL A 85 1.56 -6.42 0.73
CA VAL A 85 2.66 -6.08 1.63
C VAL A 85 3.79 -7.10 1.61
N GLY A 86 3.48 -8.37 1.35
CA GLY A 86 4.45 -9.46 1.23
C GLY A 86 5.45 -9.28 0.08
N SER A 87 5.04 -8.63 -1.02
CA SER A 87 5.89 -8.37 -2.18
C SER A 87 6.96 -7.30 -1.94
N LEU A 88 6.69 -6.36 -1.04
CA LEU A 88 7.63 -5.30 -0.71
C LEU A 88 8.83 -5.88 0.06
N GLN A 89 10.06 -5.61 -0.37
CA GLN A 89 11.27 -6.05 0.32
C GLN A 89 11.53 -5.25 1.60
N TYR A 90 12.37 -5.76 2.49
CA TYR A 90 12.82 -5.00 3.65
C TYR A 90 13.67 -3.79 3.19
N GLY A 91 13.49 -2.64 3.84
CA GLY A 91 14.01 -1.36 3.39
C GLY A 91 13.18 -0.70 2.30
N GLY A 92 12.25 -1.42 1.68
CA GLY A 92 11.37 -0.91 0.63
C GLY A 92 10.38 0.15 1.13
N VAL A 93 9.92 0.99 0.22
CA VAL A 93 9.07 2.14 0.50
C VAL A 93 7.59 1.80 0.25
N LEU A 94 6.75 2.10 1.22
CA LEU A 94 5.29 2.07 1.08
C LEU A 94 4.78 3.48 0.80
N VAL A 95 3.87 3.59 -0.17
CA VAL A 95 2.95 4.71 -0.35
C VAL A 95 1.54 4.11 -0.32
N LEU A 96 0.82 4.32 0.78
CA LEU A 96 -0.54 3.81 0.96
C LEU A 96 -1.52 4.98 0.99
N ILE A 97 -2.53 4.93 0.10
CA ILE A 97 -3.59 5.92 0.01
C ILE A 97 -4.90 5.24 0.40
N VAL A 98 -5.50 5.68 1.50
CA VAL A 98 -6.75 5.11 2.03
C VAL A 98 -7.59 6.23 2.65
N PRO A 99 -8.91 6.04 2.80
CA PRO A 99 -9.72 6.95 3.60
C PRO A 99 -9.27 6.94 5.06
N ASP A 100 -9.41 8.05 5.76
CA ASP A 100 -9.03 8.21 7.17
C ASP A 100 -9.67 7.14 8.08
N TYR A 101 -10.94 6.82 7.86
CA TYR A 101 -11.68 5.83 8.62
C TYR A 101 -11.14 4.38 8.50
N ALA A 102 -10.27 4.11 7.50
CA ALA A 102 -9.62 2.81 7.38
C ALA A 102 -8.53 2.59 8.46
N LEU A 103 -8.08 3.69 9.10
CA LEU A 103 -7.07 3.66 10.17
C LEU A 103 -7.66 3.19 11.51
N ASP A 104 -8.18 1.97 11.54
CA ASP A 104 -8.65 1.32 12.75
C ASP A 104 -7.52 0.60 13.52
N LYS A 105 -7.90 -0.05 14.64
CA LYS A 105 -6.95 -0.77 15.52
C LYS A 105 -6.13 -1.85 14.78
N GLU A 106 -6.71 -2.45 13.76
CA GLU A 106 -6.09 -3.56 13.03
C GLU A 106 -5.07 -3.04 12.02
N LEU A 107 -5.50 -2.15 11.10
CA LEU A 107 -4.61 -1.60 10.07
C LEU A 107 -3.45 -0.81 10.69
N THR A 108 -3.74 0.02 11.71
CA THR A 108 -2.68 0.76 12.42
C THR A 108 -1.70 -0.16 13.12
N GLY A 109 -2.18 -1.28 13.68
CA GLY A 109 -1.31 -2.32 14.25
C GLY A 109 -0.39 -2.94 13.21
N TRP A 110 -0.90 -3.27 12.02
CA TRP A 110 -0.07 -3.82 10.94
C TRP A 110 0.96 -2.80 10.44
N LEU A 111 0.57 -1.54 10.28
CA LEU A 111 1.47 -0.49 9.80
C LEU A 111 2.68 -0.33 10.73
N VAL A 112 2.46 -0.16 12.04
CA VAL A 112 3.58 0.03 12.98
C VAL A 112 4.41 -1.23 13.21
N ASN A 113 3.86 -2.42 12.92
CA ASN A 113 4.58 -3.69 13.01
C ASN A 113 5.42 -3.99 11.75
N HIS A 114 5.05 -3.43 10.62
CA HIS A 114 5.71 -3.70 9.35
C HIS A 114 6.62 -2.56 8.88
N PHE A 115 6.44 -1.34 9.41
CA PHE A 115 7.12 -0.15 8.91
C PHE A 115 7.69 0.70 10.04
N THR A 116 8.81 1.35 9.73
CA THR A 116 9.39 2.48 10.46
C THR A 116 9.32 3.75 9.61
N ASP A 117 9.75 4.87 10.16
CA ASP A 117 9.70 6.19 9.48
C ASP A 117 8.32 6.50 8.91
N LEU A 118 7.27 6.07 9.63
CA LEU A 118 5.90 6.29 9.21
C LEU A 118 5.56 7.78 9.26
N ARG A 119 4.93 8.27 8.19
CA ARG A 119 4.36 9.61 8.09
C ARG A 119 2.96 9.53 7.54
N VAL A 120 2.07 10.36 8.04
CA VAL A 120 0.69 10.45 7.58
C VAL A 120 0.38 11.88 7.19
N PHE A 121 -0.17 12.05 6.00
CA PHE A 121 -0.59 13.33 5.44
C PHE A 121 -2.02 13.21 4.94
N ARG A 122 -2.74 14.34 4.89
CA ARG A 122 -3.98 14.45 4.16
C ARG A 122 -3.68 14.62 2.67
N ALA A 123 -4.46 13.98 1.81
CA ALA A 123 -4.39 14.24 0.38
C ALA A 123 -4.79 15.69 0.07
N ALA A 124 -4.26 16.24 -1.02
CA ALA A 124 -4.58 17.61 -1.42
C ALA A 124 -6.03 17.76 -1.90
N VAL A 125 -6.66 16.66 -2.36
CA VAL A 125 -8.06 16.63 -2.80
C VAL A 125 -8.91 15.99 -1.72
N ASP A 126 -9.99 16.66 -1.31
CA ASP A 126 -10.79 16.31 -0.13
C ASP A 126 -11.96 15.34 -0.42
N ASP A 127 -12.17 14.93 -1.68
CA ASP A 127 -13.39 14.21 -2.12
C ASP A 127 -13.69 12.93 -1.33
N PHE A 128 -12.67 12.27 -0.78
CA PHE A 128 -12.82 10.99 -0.05
C PHE A 128 -12.16 10.98 1.33
N GLN A 129 -11.80 12.13 1.87
CA GLN A 129 -11.08 12.22 3.16
C GLN A 129 -9.84 11.29 3.20
N GLN A 130 -9.10 11.27 2.10
CA GLN A 130 -7.96 10.39 1.93
C GLN A 130 -6.76 10.85 2.75
N VAL A 131 -6.05 9.87 3.29
CA VAL A 131 -4.73 10.04 3.87
C VAL A 131 -3.69 9.30 3.05
N VAL A 132 -2.52 9.89 2.97
CA VAL A 132 -1.33 9.30 2.36
C VAL A 132 -0.39 8.89 3.47
N ILE A 133 -0.06 7.60 3.53
CA ILE A 133 0.84 7.04 4.52
C ILE A 133 2.10 6.59 3.82
N LEU A 134 3.22 7.09 4.28
CA LEU A 134 4.56 6.73 3.82
C LEU A 134 5.26 5.94 4.92
N GLY A 135 6.11 4.98 4.52
CA GLY A 135 6.88 4.22 5.49
C GLY A 135 7.95 3.35 4.84
N ARG A 136 8.94 2.96 5.62
CA ARG A 136 10.01 2.05 5.22
C ARG A 136 9.79 0.69 5.86
N ARG A 137 9.78 -0.37 5.06
CA ARG A 137 9.52 -1.72 5.54
C ARG A 137 10.67 -2.25 6.40
N VAL A 138 10.33 -2.78 7.56
CA VAL A 138 11.28 -3.40 8.49
C VAL A 138 10.85 -4.82 8.85
N ARG A 139 11.76 -5.57 9.47
CA ARG A 139 11.41 -6.86 10.07
C ARG A 139 10.59 -6.61 11.33
N ARG A 140 9.55 -7.39 11.53
CA ARG A 140 8.60 -7.25 12.64
C ARG A 140 9.29 -7.13 14.03
N ARG A 141 10.37 -7.86 14.25
CA ARG A 141 11.11 -7.83 15.53
C ARG A 141 11.76 -6.48 15.85
N GLU A 142 12.02 -5.66 14.85
CA GLU A 142 12.65 -4.34 14.98
C GLU A 142 11.60 -3.25 15.31
N ALA A 143 10.35 -3.43 14.84
CA ALA A 143 9.27 -2.44 14.97
C ALA A 143 8.49 -2.54 16.28
N GLU A 144 8.25 -3.74 16.81
CA GLU A 144 7.23 -3.99 17.83
C GLU A 144 7.49 -3.36 19.22
N ARG A 145 8.69 -2.86 19.51
CA ARG A 145 9.09 -2.46 20.89
C ARG A 145 9.43 -0.99 21.06
N SER A 146 9.45 -0.19 20.00
CA SER A 146 9.86 1.21 20.14
C SER A 146 8.74 2.08 20.69
N GLN A 147 9.08 3.07 21.49
CA GLN A 147 8.13 4.11 21.93
C GLN A 147 7.59 4.89 20.74
N GLU A 148 8.38 5.04 19.67
CA GLU A 148 8.00 5.68 18.43
C GLU A 148 6.86 4.93 17.73
N ALA A 149 6.93 3.59 17.66
CA ALA A 149 5.86 2.78 17.08
C ALA A 149 4.54 2.93 17.85
N LYS A 150 4.61 3.00 19.19
CA LYS A 150 3.42 3.23 20.04
C LYS A 150 2.84 4.63 19.84
N ALA A 151 3.69 5.64 19.79
CA ALA A 151 3.28 7.03 19.55
C ALA A 151 2.67 7.18 18.16
N MET A 152 3.29 6.61 17.13
CA MET A 152 2.76 6.61 15.76
C MET A 152 1.43 5.90 15.68
N ARG A 153 1.29 4.73 16.31
CA ARG A 153 -0.01 4.02 16.34
C ARG A 153 -1.10 4.87 16.97
N ALA A 154 -0.81 5.53 18.09
CA ALA A 154 -1.76 6.43 18.74
C ALA A 154 -2.14 7.60 17.83
N GLN A 155 -1.18 8.20 17.13
CA GLN A 155 -1.43 9.25 16.15
C GLN A 155 -2.33 8.77 15.01
N LEU A 156 -2.03 7.63 14.40
CA LEU A 156 -2.83 7.06 13.30
C LEU A 156 -4.27 6.76 13.75
N LEU A 157 -4.46 6.24 14.97
CA LEU A 157 -5.79 6.00 15.53
C LEU A 157 -6.58 7.29 15.73
N ARG A 158 -5.92 8.37 16.19
CA ARG A 158 -6.56 9.69 16.34
C ARG A 158 -6.96 10.31 15.00
N VAL A 159 -6.19 10.05 13.94
CA VAL A 159 -6.57 10.41 12.57
C VAL A 159 -7.81 9.61 12.15
N GLY A 160 -7.81 8.30 12.36
CA GLY A 160 -8.93 7.41 12.03
C GLY A 160 -10.22 7.72 12.78
N SER A 161 -10.12 8.21 14.03
CA SER A 161 -11.26 8.68 14.85
C SER A 161 -11.65 10.15 14.59
N LYS A 162 -10.94 10.83 13.67
CA LYS A 162 -11.13 12.27 13.34
C LYS A 162 -10.85 13.24 14.49
N GLU A 163 -10.13 12.81 15.51
CA GLU A 163 -9.64 13.66 16.59
C GLU A 163 -8.52 14.60 16.14
N VAL A 164 -7.78 14.20 15.12
CA VAL A 164 -6.68 14.96 14.53
C VAL A 164 -6.77 14.90 13.01
N THR A 165 -6.71 16.06 12.37
CA THR A 165 -6.57 16.17 10.92
C THR A 165 -5.08 16.30 10.59
N PRO A 166 -4.50 15.39 9.77
CA PRO A 166 -3.11 15.51 9.35
C PRO A 166 -2.89 16.74 8.48
N GLU A 167 -1.66 17.22 8.42
CA GLU A 167 -1.27 18.25 7.47
C GLU A 167 -1.42 17.74 6.03
N VAL A 168 -1.62 18.66 5.10
CA VAL A 168 -1.60 18.33 3.66
C VAL A 168 -0.19 17.90 3.28
N ILE A 169 -0.09 16.95 2.37
CA ILE A 169 1.22 16.54 1.84
C ILE A 169 1.95 17.78 1.28
N PRO A 170 3.18 18.09 1.74
CA PRO A 170 3.86 19.30 1.37
C PRO A 170 4.32 19.27 -0.09
N GLU A 171 4.22 20.39 -0.80
CA GLU A 171 4.74 20.53 -2.17
C GLU A 171 6.26 20.41 -2.22
N VAL A 172 6.93 20.99 -1.22
CA VAL A 172 8.37 20.85 -1.02
C VAL A 172 8.62 19.92 0.15
N TRP A 173 9.29 18.80 -0.11
CA TRP A 173 9.56 17.77 0.90
C TRP A 173 10.57 18.25 1.94
N PRO A 174 10.18 18.46 3.21
CA PRO A 174 11.08 19.02 4.23
C PRO A 174 11.83 17.95 5.04
N PHE A 175 11.65 16.70 4.72
CA PHE A 175 12.20 15.57 5.46
C PHE A 175 13.28 14.85 4.67
N GLU A 176 14.04 13.98 5.32
CA GLU A 176 14.91 13.04 4.62
C GLU A 176 14.12 12.23 3.59
N PRO A 177 14.62 12.10 2.36
CA PRO A 177 13.90 11.41 1.29
C PRO A 177 13.77 9.92 1.56
N TYR A 178 12.62 9.36 1.16
CA TYR A 178 12.50 7.92 1.06
C TYR A 178 13.24 7.44 -0.18
N VAL A 179 14.30 6.66 0.03
CA VAL A 179 15.08 6.08 -1.06
C VAL A 179 14.57 4.68 -1.34
N VAL A 180 14.14 4.44 -2.58
CA VAL A 180 13.75 3.11 -3.04
C VAL A 180 15.01 2.27 -3.21
N PRO A 181 15.20 1.19 -2.43
CA PRO A 181 16.39 0.38 -2.53
C PRO A 181 16.39 -0.45 -3.81
N ALA A 182 17.57 -0.79 -4.30
CA ALA A 182 17.72 -1.77 -5.38
C ALA A 182 17.03 -3.10 -5.02
N ALA A 183 16.47 -3.77 -6.01
CA ALA A 183 15.80 -5.05 -5.80
C ALA A 183 16.79 -6.08 -5.23
N GLN A 184 16.44 -6.69 -4.10
CA GLN A 184 17.22 -7.74 -3.46
C GLN A 184 16.79 -9.14 -3.88
N GLY A 185 15.55 -9.27 -4.36
CA GLY A 185 14.96 -10.50 -4.82
C GLY A 185 14.67 -10.48 -6.32
N GLU A 186 14.68 -11.64 -6.93
CA GLU A 186 14.29 -11.79 -8.33
C GLU A 186 12.77 -11.72 -8.46
N LEU A 187 12.28 -10.91 -9.40
CA LEU A 187 10.88 -10.91 -9.82
C LEU A 187 10.61 -12.11 -10.71
N ARG A 188 10.20 -13.24 -10.11
CA ARG A 188 9.87 -14.46 -10.85
C ARG A 188 8.43 -14.50 -11.31
N HIS A 189 7.55 -13.89 -10.53
CA HIS A 189 6.10 -13.96 -10.72
C HIS A 189 5.49 -12.58 -10.60
N PHE A 190 4.88 -12.13 -11.68
CA PHE A 190 3.96 -11.04 -11.77
C PHE A 190 3.00 -11.35 -12.91
N TYR A 191 1.97 -12.14 -12.63
CA TYR A 191 1.00 -12.57 -13.63
C TYR A 191 -0.37 -12.82 -12.97
N ARG A 192 -1.41 -12.78 -13.79
CA ARG A 192 -2.76 -13.13 -13.40
C ARG A 192 -3.01 -14.61 -13.63
N VAL A 193 -3.65 -15.27 -12.68
CA VAL A 193 -4.21 -16.62 -12.88
C VAL A 193 -5.63 -16.43 -13.39
N SER A 194 -5.91 -16.84 -14.64
CA SER A 194 -7.28 -17.02 -15.12
C SER A 194 -7.62 -18.50 -14.98
N LEU A 195 -8.64 -18.82 -14.21
CA LEU A 195 -9.29 -20.10 -14.30
C LEU A 195 -10.20 -20.00 -15.54
N ASP A 196 -9.75 -20.57 -16.65
CA ASP A 196 -10.62 -20.75 -17.80
C ASP A 196 -11.76 -21.68 -17.37
N ALA A 197 -13.00 -21.15 -17.42
CA ALA A 197 -14.21 -21.88 -17.12
C ALA A 197 -14.61 -22.76 -18.31
#